data_96b7379371362b79db67a7af39b65295
#
_entry.id   96b7379371362b79db67a7af39b65295
#
_cell.length_a   1.000
_cell.length_b   1.000
_cell.length_c   1.000
_cell.angle_alpha   90.00
_cell.angle_beta   90.00
_cell.angle_gamma   90.00
#
_symmetry.space_group_name_H-M   'P 1'
#
loop_
_entity.id
_entity.type
_entity.pdbx_description
1 polymer ?
#
loop_
_entity_poly.entity_id
_entity_poly.type
_entity_poly.pdbx_seq_one_letter_code
_entity_poly.pdbx_strand_id
1 'polypeptide(L)'
;MYTEKIPPQDVDAEEAVLGSLLIDGGAISKVAPFLKPTHFAHERNNWCYQACLSLSDRSEAIDQVTVARELERIGHMEGVGGRTYLAHLAAVVPTSVHVVHYGRIVYRTAMLRELIRAAGQIADIGYQDTPDVDSALSRAEDILYKLRLGQSTRDFTHIKDVIDQYLSEVAVPPDAKDEQQRSVPTGFIDLDRLLGGLQRSDLVILA
;
A
#
# COMPACT_ATOMS: atom_id res chain seq x y z
N MET A 1 -34.17 6.23 4.15
CA MET A 1 -33.60 6.09 5.48
C MET A 1 -32.13 5.79 5.29
N TYR A 2 -31.27 6.83 5.36
CA TYR A 2 -29.81 6.63 5.27
C TYR A 2 -29.35 6.05 6.61
N THR A 3 -29.11 4.76 6.63
CA THR A 3 -28.43 4.13 7.77
C THR A 3 -27.03 4.73 7.80
N GLU A 4 -26.66 5.41 8.88
CA GLU A 4 -25.33 5.94 9.09
C GLU A 4 -24.34 4.76 9.04
N LYS A 5 -23.65 4.62 7.92
CA LYS A 5 -22.70 3.53 7.71
C LYS A 5 -21.40 3.89 8.40
N ILE A 6 -20.99 3.09 9.36
CA ILE A 6 -19.68 3.23 10.01
C ILE A 6 -18.60 3.01 8.94
N PRO A 7 -17.61 3.91 8.83
CA PRO A 7 -16.50 3.74 7.91
C PRO A 7 -15.77 2.40 8.14
N PRO A 8 -15.29 1.73 7.09
CA PRO A 8 -14.58 0.47 7.21
C PRO A 8 -13.37 0.59 8.13
N GLN A 9 -13.31 -0.26 9.15
CA GLN A 9 -12.21 -0.36 10.12
C GLN A 9 -12.07 -1.79 10.60
N ASP A 10 -10.89 -2.16 11.05
CA ASP A 10 -10.59 -3.47 11.64
C ASP A 10 -9.58 -3.26 12.77
N VAL A 11 -10.12 -3.02 13.97
CA VAL A 11 -9.31 -2.68 15.15
C VAL A 11 -8.43 -3.84 15.55
N ASP A 12 -8.93 -5.06 15.45
CA ASP A 12 -8.19 -6.27 15.82
C ASP A 12 -6.96 -6.44 14.92
N ALA A 13 -7.11 -6.16 13.61
CA ALA A 13 -6.00 -6.20 12.68
C ALA A 13 -4.98 -5.06 12.94
N GLU A 14 -5.44 -3.86 13.31
CA GLU A 14 -4.57 -2.75 13.68
C GLU A 14 -3.73 -3.10 14.93
N GLU A 15 -4.38 -3.62 15.98
CA GLU A 15 -3.72 -4.03 17.21
C GLU A 15 -2.78 -5.22 16.95
N ALA A 16 -3.15 -6.15 16.08
CA ALA A 16 -2.29 -7.28 15.69
C ALA A 16 -1.03 -6.84 14.94
N VAL A 17 -1.10 -5.81 14.09
CA VAL A 17 0.10 -5.22 13.46
C VAL A 17 1.02 -4.65 14.53
N LEU A 18 0.49 -3.79 15.41
CA LEU A 18 1.28 -3.15 16.45
C LEU A 18 1.87 -4.15 17.44
N GLY A 19 1.07 -5.12 17.88
CA GLY A 19 1.55 -6.21 18.74
C GLY A 19 2.69 -7.00 18.10
N SER A 20 2.56 -7.32 16.81
CA SER A 20 3.63 -7.99 16.06
C SER A 20 4.94 -7.19 16.04
N LEU A 21 4.86 -5.86 15.90
CA LEU A 21 6.01 -4.97 15.90
C LEU A 21 6.66 -4.85 17.29
N LEU A 22 5.86 -4.90 18.35
CA LEU A 22 6.37 -4.87 19.73
C LEU A 22 7.07 -6.18 20.13
N ILE A 23 6.71 -7.32 19.50
CA ILE A 23 7.35 -8.62 19.71
C ILE A 23 8.61 -8.75 18.86
N ASP A 24 8.54 -8.28 17.61
CA ASP A 24 9.62 -8.37 16.62
C ASP A 24 9.72 -7.04 15.85
N GLY A 25 10.56 -6.14 16.33
CA GLY A 25 10.77 -4.84 15.71
C GLY A 25 11.25 -4.92 14.25
N GLY A 26 11.95 -5.99 13.87
CA GLY A 26 12.41 -6.22 12.49
C GLY A 26 11.27 -6.42 11.50
N ALA A 27 10.08 -6.81 11.98
CA ALA A 27 8.89 -6.98 11.16
C ALA A 27 8.40 -5.66 10.52
N ILE A 28 8.84 -4.50 11.01
CA ILE A 28 8.50 -3.18 10.45
C ILE A 28 8.90 -3.09 8.97
N SER A 29 10.05 -3.64 8.60
CA SER A 29 10.56 -3.63 7.23
C SER A 29 9.63 -4.30 6.22
N LYS A 30 8.78 -5.23 6.67
CA LYS A 30 7.83 -5.97 5.84
C LYS A 30 6.53 -5.19 5.59
N VAL A 31 6.17 -4.25 6.47
CA VAL A 31 4.89 -3.52 6.40
C VAL A 31 5.08 -2.04 6.07
N ALA A 32 6.18 -1.41 6.44
CA ALA A 32 6.47 -0.01 6.15
C ALA A 32 6.40 0.36 4.64
N PRO A 33 6.75 -0.52 3.68
CA PRO A 33 6.65 -0.19 2.27
C PRO A 33 5.23 0.14 1.78
N PHE A 34 4.18 -0.40 2.43
CA PHE A 34 2.80 -0.19 1.99
C PHE A 34 1.87 0.38 3.07
N LEU A 35 2.26 0.33 4.36
CA LEU A 35 1.44 0.77 5.48
C LEU A 35 1.94 2.13 6.00
N LYS A 36 1.02 3.07 6.16
CA LYS A 36 1.28 4.42 6.66
C LYS A 36 0.53 4.66 7.97
N PRO A 37 0.97 5.57 8.84
CA PRO A 37 0.24 5.92 10.08
C PRO A 37 -1.24 6.29 9.81
N THR A 38 -1.50 7.05 8.75
CA THR A 38 -2.85 7.47 8.33
C THR A 38 -3.78 6.32 7.93
N HIS A 39 -3.24 5.11 7.75
CA HIS A 39 -4.04 3.93 7.44
C HIS A 39 -4.72 3.32 8.68
N PHE A 40 -4.30 3.71 9.88
CA PHE A 40 -4.95 3.29 11.12
C PHE A 40 -6.20 4.14 11.36
N ALA A 41 -7.33 3.50 11.65
CA ALA A 41 -8.58 4.20 11.92
C ALA A 41 -8.57 4.86 13.31
N HIS A 42 -7.95 4.19 14.29
CA HIS A 42 -7.83 4.71 15.64
C HIS A 42 -6.57 5.57 15.79
N GLU A 43 -6.76 6.79 16.28
CA GLU A 43 -5.68 7.75 16.44
C GLU A 43 -4.56 7.24 17.39
N ARG A 44 -4.93 6.51 18.45
CA ARG A 44 -3.95 5.86 19.34
C ARG A 44 -3.06 4.87 18.60
N ASN A 45 -3.61 4.09 17.65
CA ASN A 45 -2.87 3.12 16.84
C ASN A 45 -1.99 3.82 15.82
N ASN A 46 -2.47 4.92 15.24
CA ASN A 46 -1.69 5.79 14.37
C ASN A 46 -0.43 6.29 15.09
N TRP A 47 -0.57 6.84 16.32
CA TRP A 47 0.57 7.33 17.10
C TRP A 47 1.56 6.21 17.46
N CYS A 48 1.07 5.03 17.83
CA CYS A 48 1.92 3.87 18.10
C CYS A 48 2.72 3.46 16.85
N TYR A 49 2.08 3.39 15.69
CA TYR A 49 2.75 3.03 14.45
C TYR A 49 3.74 4.12 14.01
N GLN A 50 3.41 5.39 14.17
CA GLN A 50 4.31 6.51 13.92
C GLN A 50 5.56 6.44 14.81
N ALA A 51 5.40 6.11 16.09
CA ALA A 51 6.51 5.90 17.00
C ALA A 51 7.42 4.74 16.53
N CYS A 52 6.84 3.61 16.09
CA CYS A 52 7.59 2.49 15.54
C CYS A 52 8.39 2.91 14.29
N LEU A 53 7.80 3.66 13.36
CA LEU A 53 8.51 4.16 12.17
C LEU A 53 9.66 5.10 12.55
N SER A 54 9.41 6.03 13.47
CA SER A 54 10.44 6.98 13.95
C SER A 54 11.64 6.27 14.57
N LEU A 55 11.42 5.21 15.35
CA LEU A 55 12.48 4.37 15.90
C LEU A 55 13.24 3.61 14.80
N SER A 56 12.50 3.04 13.84
CA SER A 56 13.08 2.34 12.70
C SER A 56 14.00 3.25 11.87
N ASP A 57 13.56 4.48 11.58
CA ASP A 57 14.33 5.47 10.81
C ASP A 57 15.65 5.85 11.50
N ARG A 58 15.68 5.80 12.84
CA ARG A 58 16.90 6.00 13.64
C ARG A 58 17.68 4.71 13.90
N SER A 59 17.25 3.58 13.31
CA SER A 59 17.83 2.26 13.55
C SER A 59 17.85 1.86 15.03
N GLU A 60 16.87 2.33 15.80
CA GLU A 60 16.65 1.98 17.20
C GLU A 60 15.77 0.72 17.30
N ALA A 61 15.93 -0.05 18.37
CA ALA A 61 15.11 -1.23 18.62
C ALA A 61 13.66 -0.82 18.84
N ILE A 62 12.70 -1.59 18.30
CA ILE A 62 11.26 -1.40 18.50
C ILE A 62 10.80 -2.47 19.49
N ASP A 63 10.44 -2.02 20.68
CA ASP A 63 9.85 -2.81 21.77
C ASP A 63 8.95 -1.93 22.65
N GLN A 64 8.32 -2.53 23.64
CA GLN A 64 7.42 -1.80 24.54
C GLN A 64 8.09 -0.62 25.27
N VAL A 65 9.38 -0.74 25.60
CA VAL A 65 10.10 0.28 26.38
C VAL A 65 10.49 1.45 25.50
N THR A 66 11.02 1.17 24.32
CA THR A 66 11.48 2.18 23.36
C THR A 66 10.29 2.94 22.76
N VAL A 67 9.20 2.23 22.40
CA VAL A 67 7.96 2.85 21.92
C VAL A 67 7.31 3.70 22.98
N ALA A 68 7.29 3.26 24.26
CA ALA A 68 6.78 4.08 25.36
C ALA A 68 7.57 5.39 25.50
N ARG A 69 8.91 5.33 25.47
CA ARG A 69 9.77 6.52 25.55
C ARG A 69 9.54 7.48 24.37
N GLU A 70 9.40 6.91 23.17
CA GLU A 70 9.12 7.71 21.97
C GLU A 70 7.77 8.41 22.07
N LEU A 71 6.73 7.71 22.52
CA LEU A 71 5.39 8.29 22.77
C LEU A 71 5.42 9.36 23.87
N GLU A 72 6.20 9.17 24.94
CA GLU A 72 6.46 10.19 25.97
C GLU A 72 7.13 11.44 25.36
N ARG A 73 8.15 11.23 24.50
CA ARG A 73 8.90 12.30 23.82
C ARG A 73 8.02 13.15 22.90
N ILE A 74 7.07 12.54 22.19
CA ILE A 74 6.14 13.24 21.28
C ILE A 74 4.85 13.71 21.98
N GLY A 75 4.69 13.44 23.28
CA GLY A 75 3.56 13.91 24.09
C GLY A 75 2.26 13.15 23.90
N HIS A 76 2.27 11.95 23.32
CA HIS A 76 1.07 11.15 23.02
C HIS A 76 0.85 9.96 23.96
N MET A 77 1.70 9.76 24.97
CA MET A 77 1.63 8.61 25.86
C MET A 77 0.29 8.47 26.60
N GLU A 78 -0.27 9.57 27.11
CA GLU A 78 -1.58 9.56 27.76
C GLU A 78 -2.71 9.29 26.78
N GLY A 79 -2.67 9.91 25.58
CA GLY A 79 -3.67 9.73 24.52
C GLY A 79 -3.73 8.30 23.97
N VAL A 80 -2.62 7.58 24.00
CA VAL A 80 -2.56 6.16 23.64
C VAL A 80 -3.21 5.27 24.70
N GLY A 81 -3.25 5.68 25.97
CA GLY A 81 -3.73 4.86 27.09
C GLY A 81 -2.60 4.31 27.96
N GLY A 82 -1.43 4.94 27.90
CA GLY A 82 -0.29 4.64 28.74
C GLY A 82 0.39 3.30 28.43
N ARG A 83 1.29 2.89 29.31
CA ARG A 83 2.03 1.62 29.20
C ARG A 83 1.14 0.39 29.24
N THR A 84 -0.04 0.50 29.86
CA THR A 84 -1.02 -0.59 29.93
C THR A 84 -1.52 -0.98 28.53
N TYR A 85 -1.75 0.01 27.66
CA TYR A 85 -2.15 -0.28 26.29
C TYR A 85 -1.03 -0.94 25.48
N LEU A 86 0.22 -0.52 25.63
CA LEU A 86 1.35 -1.18 24.97
C LEU A 86 1.54 -2.63 25.45
N ALA A 87 1.31 -2.89 26.73
CA ALA A 87 1.31 -4.26 27.25
C ALA A 87 0.15 -5.10 26.68
N HIS A 88 -1.04 -4.50 26.52
CA HIS A 88 -2.17 -5.14 25.84
C HIS A 88 -1.81 -5.49 24.40
N LEU A 89 -1.27 -4.54 23.61
CA LEU A 89 -0.87 -4.78 22.23
C LEU A 89 0.09 -5.96 22.09
N ALA A 90 1.10 -6.04 22.95
CA ALA A 90 2.06 -7.13 22.92
C ALA A 90 1.44 -8.49 23.29
N ALA A 91 0.30 -8.51 23.99
CA ALA A 91 -0.43 -9.72 24.36
C ALA A 91 -1.47 -10.15 23.30
N VAL A 92 -1.83 -9.29 22.35
CA VAL A 92 -2.87 -9.57 21.33
C VAL A 92 -2.47 -10.72 20.40
N VAL A 93 -1.19 -10.79 20.03
CA VAL A 93 -0.70 -11.82 19.12
C VAL A 93 0.46 -12.61 19.74
N PRO A 94 0.51 -13.93 19.50
CA PRO A 94 1.59 -14.77 20.04
C PRO A 94 2.88 -14.68 19.21
N THR A 95 2.83 -14.14 17.99
CA THR A 95 3.94 -14.12 17.02
C THR A 95 3.79 -13.02 15.97
N SER A 96 4.92 -12.55 15.43
CA SER A 96 5.00 -11.56 14.35
C SER A 96 4.86 -12.16 12.94
N VAL A 97 4.78 -13.48 12.80
CA VAL A 97 4.84 -14.18 11.48
C VAL A 97 3.78 -13.66 10.50
N HIS A 98 2.61 -13.31 10.98
CA HIS A 98 1.48 -12.90 10.14
C HIS A 98 1.32 -11.37 10.00
N VAL A 99 2.29 -10.57 10.41
CA VAL A 99 2.24 -9.10 10.38
C VAL A 99 1.84 -8.54 9.00
N VAL A 100 2.35 -9.13 7.91
CA VAL A 100 2.00 -8.70 6.54
C VAL A 100 0.52 -8.95 6.23
N HIS A 101 -0.04 -10.07 6.71
CA HIS A 101 -1.45 -10.36 6.52
C HIS A 101 -2.34 -9.34 7.26
N TYR A 102 -2.04 -9.06 8.52
CA TYR A 102 -2.74 -8.03 9.29
C TYR A 102 -2.57 -6.64 8.67
N GLY A 103 -1.36 -6.28 8.26
CA GLY A 103 -1.09 -5.03 7.57
C GLY A 103 -1.89 -4.85 6.27
N ARG A 104 -2.10 -5.93 5.50
CA ARG A 104 -2.96 -5.89 4.30
C ARG A 104 -4.43 -5.66 4.62
N ILE A 105 -4.94 -6.17 5.75
CA ILE A 105 -6.31 -5.91 6.21
C ILE A 105 -6.45 -4.42 6.55
N VAL A 106 -5.52 -3.87 7.35
CA VAL A 106 -5.50 -2.43 7.70
C VAL A 106 -5.40 -1.57 6.44
N TYR A 107 -4.53 -1.90 5.50
CA TYR A 107 -4.40 -1.20 4.24
C TYR A 107 -5.70 -1.21 3.43
N ARG A 108 -6.35 -2.37 3.30
CA ARG A 108 -7.62 -2.51 2.57
C ARG A 108 -8.72 -1.63 3.17
N THR A 109 -8.90 -1.66 4.48
CA THR A 109 -9.91 -0.84 5.16
C THR A 109 -9.59 0.65 5.03
N ALA A 110 -8.32 1.04 5.08
CA ALA A 110 -7.87 2.41 4.83
C ALA A 110 -8.23 2.87 3.40
N MET A 111 -7.96 2.05 2.39
CA MET A 111 -8.29 2.37 0.99
C MET A 111 -9.79 2.54 0.76
N LEU A 112 -10.62 1.74 1.43
CA LEU A 112 -12.07 1.90 1.39
C LEU A 112 -12.52 3.23 2.04
N ARG A 113 -11.88 3.65 3.14
CA ARG A 113 -12.13 4.99 3.74
C ARG A 113 -11.72 6.13 2.81
N GLU A 114 -10.56 6.01 2.15
CA GLU A 114 -10.12 7.00 1.16
C GLU A 114 -11.10 7.08 -0.03
N LEU A 115 -11.62 5.94 -0.49
CA LEU A 115 -12.62 5.91 -1.55
C LEU A 115 -13.92 6.62 -1.13
N ILE A 116 -14.38 6.40 0.10
CA ILE A 116 -15.56 7.10 0.65
C ILE A 116 -15.31 8.60 0.72
N ARG A 117 -14.12 9.03 1.16
CA ARG A 117 -13.73 10.44 1.23
C ARG A 117 -13.68 11.07 -0.17
N ALA A 118 -13.08 10.38 -1.14
CA ALA A 118 -13.02 10.82 -2.52
C ALA A 118 -14.42 10.96 -3.12
N ALA A 119 -15.34 10.02 -2.86
CA ALA A 119 -16.72 10.09 -3.30
C ALA A 119 -17.46 11.32 -2.72
N GLY A 120 -17.21 11.65 -1.44
CA GLY A 120 -17.73 12.88 -0.82
C GLY A 120 -17.22 14.13 -1.54
N GLN A 121 -15.92 14.22 -1.80
CA GLN A 121 -15.33 15.36 -2.51
C GLN A 121 -15.90 15.51 -3.95
N ILE A 122 -16.12 14.38 -4.64
CA ILE A 122 -16.73 14.40 -5.97
C ILE A 122 -18.20 14.87 -5.89
N ALA A 123 -18.94 14.42 -4.89
CA ALA A 123 -20.31 14.90 -4.67
C ALA A 123 -20.34 16.41 -4.39
N ASP A 124 -19.40 16.91 -3.57
CA ASP A 124 -19.28 18.35 -3.28
C ASP A 124 -19.02 19.19 -4.54
N ILE A 125 -18.21 18.66 -5.49
CA ILE A 125 -18.00 19.32 -6.78
C ILE A 125 -19.33 19.44 -7.56
N GLY A 126 -20.13 18.38 -7.56
CA GLY A 126 -21.44 18.38 -8.24
C GLY A 126 -22.45 19.35 -7.62
N TYR A 127 -22.38 19.59 -6.31
CA TYR A 127 -23.25 20.55 -5.62
C TYR A 127 -22.85 22.02 -5.81
N GLN A 128 -21.63 22.31 -6.33
CA GLN A 128 -21.13 23.69 -6.50
C GLN A 128 -21.77 24.45 -7.66
N ASP A 129 -22.71 23.87 -8.43
CA ASP A 129 -23.45 24.49 -9.55
C ASP A 129 -22.56 25.39 -10.43
N THR A 130 -21.44 24.83 -10.91
CA THR A 130 -20.51 25.58 -11.76
C THR A 130 -20.99 25.58 -13.21
N PRO A 131 -20.91 26.73 -13.92
CA PRO A 131 -21.31 26.81 -15.36
C PRO A 131 -20.35 26.00 -16.27
N ASP A 132 -19.14 25.69 -15.79
CA ASP A 132 -18.12 24.92 -16.53
C ASP A 132 -18.12 23.45 -16.07
N VAL A 133 -18.89 22.62 -16.76
CA VAL A 133 -19.03 21.19 -16.49
C VAL A 133 -17.73 20.43 -16.79
N ASP A 134 -16.98 20.82 -17.84
CA ASP A 134 -15.74 20.17 -18.23
C ASP A 134 -14.66 20.32 -17.14
N SER A 135 -14.57 21.51 -16.55
CA SER A 135 -13.69 21.74 -15.39
C SER A 135 -14.11 20.92 -14.16
N ALA A 136 -15.40 20.79 -13.89
CA ALA A 136 -15.91 19.97 -12.80
C ALA A 136 -15.55 18.48 -12.99
N LEU A 137 -15.72 17.95 -14.20
CA LEU A 137 -15.34 16.57 -14.54
C LEU A 137 -13.85 16.34 -14.40
N SER A 138 -13.00 17.24 -14.92
CA SER A 138 -11.55 17.15 -14.79
C SER A 138 -11.09 17.12 -13.31
N ARG A 139 -11.73 17.93 -12.45
CA ARG A 139 -11.45 17.91 -11.00
C ARG A 139 -11.85 16.58 -10.35
N ALA A 140 -12.97 15.98 -10.76
CA ALA A 140 -13.42 14.69 -10.26
C ALA A 140 -12.45 13.56 -10.70
N GLU A 141 -12.01 13.59 -11.96
CA GLU A 141 -11.00 12.65 -12.48
C GLU A 141 -9.67 12.75 -11.71
N ASP A 142 -9.22 13.97 -11.43
CA ASP A 142 -8.01 14.22 -10.65
C ASP A 142 -8.06 13.59 -9.25
N ILE A 143 -9.21 13.64 -8.57
CA ILE A 143 -9.41 13.03 -7.26
C ILE A 143 -9.24 11.50 -7.36
N LEU A 144 -9.86 10.85 -8.35
CA LEU A 144 -9.73 9.42 -8.57
C LEU A 144 -8.33 9.02 -8.99
N TYR A 145 -7.68 9.83 -9.82
CA TYR A 145 -6.30 9.59 -10.26
C TYR A 145 -5.32 9.63 -9.09
N LYS A 146 -5.44 10.64 -8.21
CA LYS A 146 -4.62 10.73 -6.99
C LYS A 146 -4.81 9.53 -6.06
N LEU A 147 -6.04 9.03 -5.94
CA LEU A 147 -6.31 7.82 -5.17
C LEU A 147 -5.56 6.60 -5.75
N ARG A 148 -5.53 6.46 -7.08
CA ARG A 148 -4.79 5.38 -7.75
C ARG A 148 -3.28 5.52 -7.64
N LEU A 149 -2.74 6.73 -7.78
CA LEU A 149 -1.30 6.99 -7.62
C LEU A 149 -0.82 6.69 -6.19
N GLY A 150 -1.64 6.99 -5.18
CA GLY A 150 -1.32 6.65 -3.79
C GLY A 150 -1.23 5.13 -3.54
N GLN A 151 -1.74 4.30 -4.45
CA GLN A 151 -1.63 2.84 -4.43
C GLN A 151 -0.38 2.31 -5.15
N SER A 152 0.29 3.14 -5.94
CA SER A 152 1.46 2.74 -6.74
C SER A 152 2.73 2.69 -5.88
N THR A 153 2.80 1.72 -4.96
CA THR A 153 4.07 1.29 -4.34
C THR A 153 4.90 0.40 -5.29
N ARG A 154 4.53 0.35 -6.58
CA ARG A 154 5.19 -0.49 -7.59
C ARG A 154 6.31 0.21 -8.36
N ASP A 155 6.71 1.41 -7.97
CA ASP A 155 7.67 2.18 -8.77
C ASP A 155 9.12 1.68 -8.68
N PHE A 156 9.48 0.85 -7.69
CA PHE A 156 10.81 0.27 -7.60
C PHE A 156 10.73 -1.21 -7.26
N THR A 157 10.75 -2.05 -8.30
CA THR A 157 11.01 -3.47 -8.13
C THR A 157 12.52 -3.65 -7.98
N HIS A 158 12.98 -4.39 -6.98
CA HIS A 158 14.40 -4.66 -6.82
C HIS A 158 14.90 -5.36 -8.09
N ILE A 159 16.01 -4.87 -8.66
CA ILE A 159 16.56 -5.40 -9.93
C ILE A 159 16.77 -6.91 -9.90
N LYS A 160 17.08 -7.45 -8.73
CA LYS A 160 17.21 -8.89 -8.51
C LYS A 160 15.91 -9.63 -8.80
N ASP A 161 14.77 -9.12 -8.33
CA ASP A 161 13.45 -9.75 -8.53
C ASP A 161 13.05 -9.73 -10.01
N VAL A 162 13.40 -8.65 -10.72
CA VAL A 162 13.20 -8.54 -12.17
C VAL A 162 14.08 -9.53 -12.93
N ILE A 163 15.34 -9.68 -12.51
CA ILE A 163 16.27 -10.64 -13.11
C ILE A 163 15.82 -12.08 -12.84
N ASP A 164 15.44 -12.40 -11.60
CA ASP A 164 14.98 -13.73 -11.21
C ASP A 164 13.69 -14.11 -11.97
N GLN A 165 12.77 -13.15 -12.16
CA GLN A 165 11.59 -13.35 -12.99
C GLN A 165 11.96 -13.60 -14.47
N TYR A 166 12.83 -12.76 -15.04
CA TYR A 166 13.31 -12.91 -16.41
C TYR A 166 14.02 -14.25 -16.63
N LEU A 167 14.90 -14.65 -15.72
CA LEU A 167 15.60 -15.92 -15.79
C LEU A 167 14.64 -17.11 -15.68
N SER A 168 13.60 -17.03 -14.85
CA SER A 168 12.57 -18.07 -14.75
C SER A 168 11.74 -18.18 -16.04
N GLU A 169 11.45 -17.06 -16.70
CA GLU A 169 10.76 -17.03 -17.98
C GLU A 169 11.61 -17.59 -19.14
N VAL A 170 12.92 -17.31 -19.12
CA VAL A 170 13.88 -17.82 -20.13
C VAL A 170 14.22 -19.30 -19.92
N ALA A 171 14.22 -19.77 -18.68
CA ALA A 171 14.54 -21.16 -18.33
C ALA A 171 13.42 -22.16 -18.68
N VAL A 172 12.22 -21.70 -19.06
CA VAL A 172 11.12 -22.57 -19.50
C VAL A 172 11.39 -23.04 -20.94
N PRO A 173 11.38 -24.38 -21.21
CA PRO A 173 11.56 -24.90 -22.55
C PRO A 173 10.54 -24.29 -23.54
N PRO A 174 10.92 -24.07 -24.82
CA PRO A 174 10.08 -23.39 -25.81
C PRO A 174 8.73 -24.05 -26.08
N ASP A 175 8.56 -25.32 -25.71
CA ASP A 175 7.32 -26.07 -25.91
C ASP A 175 6.22 -25.82 -24.88
N ALA A 176 6.53 -25.13 -23.77
CA ALA A 176 5.60 -24.87 -22.68
C ALA A 176 5.11 -23.40 -22.63
N LYS A 177 5.50 -22.54 -23.57
CA LYS A 177 5.06 -21.14 -23.60
C LYS A 177 3.70 -21.05 -24.30
N ASP A 178 2.72 -20.56 -23.56
CA ASP A 178 1.41 -20.17 -24.11
C ASP A 178 1.59 -19.24 -25.32
N GLU A 179 0.80 -19.46 -26.37
CA GLU A 179 0.80 -18.67 -27.63
C GLU A 179 0.56 -17.15 -27.38
N GLN A 180 0.13 -16.76 -26.17
CA GLN A 180 -0.15 -15.37 -25.80
C GLN A 180 1.09 -14.51 -25.47
N GLN A 181 2.27 -15.12 -25.33
CA GLN A 181 3.53 -14.40 -25.03
C GLN A 181 4.46 -14.25 -26.25
N ARG A 182 4.07 -14.75 -27.41
CA ARG A 182 4.88 -14.64 -28.63
C ARG A 182 4.77 -13.23 -29.22
N SER A 183 5.91 -12.74 -29.72
CA SER A 183 5.96 -11.55 -30.56
C SER A 183 5.03 -11.72 -31.76
N VAL A 184 4.30 -10.68 -32.14
CA VAL A 184 3.42 -10.69 -33.28
C VAL A 184 4.29 -10.55 -34.55
N PRO A 185 4.31 -11.52 -35.47
CA PRO A 185 5.08 -11.38 -36.71
C PRO A 185 4.47 -10.28 -37.58
N THR A 186 5.31 -9.47 -38.19
CA THR A 186 4.89 -8.43 -39.15
C THR A 186 4.44 -9.01 -40.50
N GLY A 187 4.79 -10.25 -40.75
CA GLY A 187 4.57 -10.92 -42.05
C GLY A 187 5.68 -10.66 -43.09
N PHE A 188 6.66 -9.84 -42.75
CA PHE A 188 7.85 -9.63 -43.61
C PHE A 188 9.04 -10.38 -43.00
N ILE A 189 9.46 -11.48 -43.62
CA ILE A 189 10.46 -12.42 -43.08
C ILE A 189 11.77 -11.72 -42.69
N ASP A 190 12.26 -10.82 -43.48
CA ASP A 190 13.52 -10.11 -43.22
C ASP A 190 13.37 -9.08 -42.09
N LEU A 191 12.21 -8.45 -41.97
CA LEU A 191 11.89 -7.51 -40.89
C LEU A 191 11.70 -8.25 -39.56
N ASP A 192 11.00 -9.37 -39.59
CA ASP A 192 10.81 -10.22 -38.41
C ASP A 192 12.14 -10.81 -37.91
N ARG A 193 13.07 -11.14 -38.84
CA ARG A 193 14.42 -11.60 -38.49
C ARG A 193 15.24 -10.49 -37.84
N LEU A 194 15.06 -9.23 -38.27
CA LEU A 194 15.79 -8.07 -37.73
C LEU A 194 15.23 -7.61 -36.37
N LEU A 195 13.92 -7.60 -36.23
CA LEU A 195 13.23 -7.05 -35.05
C LEU A 195 12.89 -8.12 -33.99
N GLY A 196 12.90 -9.40 -34.32
CA GLY A 196 12.40 -10.49 -33.50
C GLY A 196 10.87 -10.51 -33.36
N GLY A 197 10.15 -9.81 -34.28
CA GLY A 197 8.70 -9.55 -34.19
C GLY A 197 8.34 -8.35 -33.31
N LEU A 198 7.07 -7.95 -33.33
CA LEU A 198 6.55 -6.86 -32.53
C LEU A 198 6.22 -7.35 -31.11
N GLN A 199 6.71 -6.66 -30.09
CA GLN A 199 6.44 -7.00 -28.70
C GLN A 199 5.35 -6.09 -28.09
N ARG A 200 4.65 -6.54 -27.05
CA ARG A 200 3.51 -5.82 -26.46
C ARG A 200 3.86 -4.45 -25.89
N SER A 201 5.15 -4.18 -25.61
CA SER A 201 5.63 -2.91 -25.07
C SER A 201 6.21 -1.98 -26.12
N ASP A 202 6.25 -2.39 -27.39
CA ASP A 202 6.88 -1.61 -28.47
C ASP A 202 5.97 -0.49 -28.96
N LEU A 203 6.53 0.71 -29.10
CA LEU A 203 5.91 1.81 -29.83
C LEU A 203 6.45 1.78 -31.27
N VAL A 204 5.62 1.40 -32.23
CA VAL A 204 5.99 1.35 -33.65
C VAL A 204 5.39 2.54 -34.37
N ILE A 205 6.25 3.37 -34.99
CA ILE A 205 5.84 4.51 -35.82
C ILE A 205 6.12 4.18 -37.27
N LEU A 206 5.06 4.15 -38.07
CA LEU A 206 5.15 4.02 -39.52
C LEU A 206 5.11 5.43 -40.14
N ALA A 207 6.17 5.82 -40.81
CA ALA A 207 6.28 7.11 -41.51
C ALA A 207 6.31 6.92 -43.03
#